data_769257319f9c9628b906d5efdc8eed36
#
_entry.id   769257319f9c9628b906d5efdc8eed36
#
_cell.length_a   1.000
_cell.length_b   1.000
_cell.length_c   1.000
_cell.angle_alpha   90.00
_cell.angle_beta   90.00
_cell.angle_gamma   90.00
#
_symmetry.space_group_name_H-M   'P 1'
#
loop_
_entity.id
_entity.type
_entity.pdbx_description
1 polymer ?
#
loop_
_entity_poly.entity_id
_entity_poly.type
_entity_poly.pdbx_seq_one_letter_code
_entity_poly.pdbx_strand_id
1 'polypeptide(L)'
;MKLGFIGTGKITSSVVTGICRSKISFKKILLSSRNRNVAKKLKRKFRKVFIAKNNQEIVNSCNWIFLAVTPKVGKKIISELKFRPNQKVISFIATINLAQLKKAIGKKVKIVRAIPLPPISIRKGPVPICPPDQQVKNFFNKLGTTVEIKNEKLSNNFWSVSGMMAPFYELLNTVSNWLVKRGVKRDDAQKYITSLFVALSEDAVVNSRKDLKYLVKDSQTPKGLNEQGVKELRKARFYISLEKTLNSILKRLNKV
;
A
#
# COMPACT_ATOMS: atom_id res chain seq x y z
N MET A 1 -17.77 3.20 13.63
CA MET A 1 -16.90 2.07 14.01
C MET A 1 -15.81 2.53 14.98
N LYS A 2 -15.23 1.62 15.77
CA LYS A 2 -14.03 1.86 16.59
C LYS A 2 -12.88 1.10 15.96
N LEU A 3 -11.79 1.79 15.63
CA LEU A 3 -10.64 1.26 14.90
C LEU A 3 -9.44 1.13 15.81
N GLY A 4 -8.72 0.01 15.76
CA GLY A 4 -7.54 -0.24 16.56
C GLY A 4 -6.35 -0.63 15.70
N PHE A 5 -5.18 -0.06 15.98
CA PHE A 5 -3.94 -0.36 15.25
C PHE A 5 -2.90 -0.96 16.18
N ILE A 6 -2.56 -2.22 15.95
CA ILE A 6 -1.48 -2.92 16.65
C ILE A 6 -0.22 -2.81 15.78
N GLY A 7 0.71 -1.99 16.25
CA GLY A 7 1.86 -1.49 15.49
C GLY A 7 1.63 -0.07 14.99
N THR A 8 2.51 0.85 15.39
CA THR A 8 2.42 2.28 15.07
C THR A 8 3.65 2.71 14.28
N GLY A 9 3.83 2.10 13.11
CA GLY A 9 4.91 2.40 12.16
C GLY A 9 4.47 3.38 11.06
N LYS A 10 5.30 3.46 10.01
CA LYS A 10 5.09 4.34 8.85
C LYS A 10 3.73 4.07 8.17
N ILE A 11 3.39 2.79 7.94
CA ILE A 11 2.13 2.45 7.27
C ILE A 11 0.90 2.79 8.12
N THR A 12 0.95 2.54 9.44
CA THR A 12 -0.12 2.98 10.36
C THR A 12 -0.31 4.48 10.33
N SER A 13 0.79 5.25 10.36
CA SER A 13 0.73 6.71 10.23
C SER A 13 0.04 7.16 8.95
N SER A 14 0.36 6.52 7.82
CA SER A 14 -0.23 6.84 6.52
C SER A 14 -1.72 6.49 6.48
N VAL A 15 -2.10 5.28 6.93
CA VAL A 15 -3.50 4.83 6.93
C VAL A 15 -4.35 5.69 7.87
N VAL A 16 -3.89 5.95 9.08
CA VAL A 16 -4.60 6.81 10.06
C VAL A 16 -4.76 8.22 9.51
N THR A 17 -3.72 8.79 8.89
CA THR A 17 -3.81 10.11 8.24
C THR A 17 -4.86 10.11 7.12
N GLY A 18 -4.85 9.08 6.27
CA GLY A 18 -5.86 8.93 5.21
C GLY A 18 -7.27 8.83 5.77
N ILE A 19 -7.49 7.99 6.79
CA ILE A 19 -8.80 7.83 7.45
C ILE A 19 -9.29 9.17 8.00
N CYS A 20 -8.45 9.87 8.75
CA CYS A 20 -8.83 11.15 9.39
C CYS A 20 -9.11 12.27 8.37
N ARG A 21 -8.60 12.16 7.15
CA ARG A 21 -8.82 13.11 6.04
C ARG A 21 -9.90 12.66 5.06
N SER A 22 -10.49 11.48 5.27
CA SER A 22 -11.51 10.91 4.40
C SER A 22 -12.92 11.13 4.93
N LYS A 23 -13.91 10.70 4.12
CA LYS A 23 -15.33 10.64 4.53
C LYS A 23 -15.69 9.35 5.29
N ILE A 24 -14.71 8.66 5.90
CA ILE A 24 -14.97 7.48 6.73
C ILE A 24 -15.54 7.93 8.08
N SER A 25 -16.73 7.44 8.43
CA SER A 25 -17.31 7.68 9.75
C SER A 25 -16.73 6.70 10.78
N PHE A 26 -16.08 7.23 11.81
CA PHE A 26 -15.57 6.46 12.94
C PHE A 26 -15.73 7.22 14.26
N LYS A 27 -15.86 6.46 15.35
CA LYS A 27 -15.99 7.04 16.70
C LYS A 27 -14.62 7.40 17.28
N LYS A 28 -13.68 6.46 17.24
CA LYS A 28 -12.29 6.65 17.71
C LYS A 28 -11.31 5.71 17.02
N ILE A 29 -10.04 6.09 17.03
CA ILE A 29 -8.89 5.26 16.65
C ILE A 29 -8.03 5.06 17.91
N LEU A 30 -7.69 3.80 18.23
CA LEU A 30 -6.73 3.45 19.27
C LEU A 30 -5.42 2.97 18.62
N LEU A 31 -4.30 3.50 19.07
CA LEU A 31 -2.95 3.16 18.60
C LEU A 31 -2.17 2.43 19.68
N SER A 32 -1.39 1.42 19.28
CA SER A 32 -0.42 0.81 20.20
C SER A 32 0.69 1.82 20.58
N SER A 33 1.19 1.69 21.82
CA SER A 33 2.15 2.62 22.41
C SER A 33 3.62 2.34 22.03
N ARG A 34 3.92 1.26 21.28
CA ARG A 34 5.30 0.81 21.03
C ARG A 34 6.17 1.89 20.37
N ASN A 35 5.67 2.60 19.36
CA ASN A 35 6.34 3.76 18.77
C ASN A 35 5.66 5.03 19.29
N ARG A 36 6.06 5.44 20.51
CA ARG A 36 5.48 6.60 21.21
C ARG A 36 5.53 7.89 20.41
N ASN A 37 6.62 8.13 19.66
CA ASN A 37 6.79 9.37 18.91
C ASN A 37 5.76 9.49 17.78
N VAL A 38 5.58 8.44 16.98
CA VAL A 38 4.57 8.43 15.91
C VAL A 38 3.17 8.49 16.51
N ALA A 39 2.90 7.72 17.57
CA ALA A 39 1.59 7.72 18.23
C ALA A 39 1.23 9.10 18.82
N LYS A 40 2.16 9.76 19.51
CA LYS A 40 1.98 11.12 20.04
C LYS A 40 1.75 12.15 18.92
N LYS A 41 2.50 12.06 17.81
CA LYS A 41 2.32 12.94 16.64
C LYS A 41 0.91 12.81 16.05
N LEU A 42 0.41 11.59 15.89
CA LEU A 42 -0.93 11.34 15.38
C LEU A 42 -2.03 11.79 16.36
N LYS A 43 -1.87 11.52 17.67
CA LYS A 43 -2.79 11.98 18.71
C LYS A 43 -2.89 13.52 18.73
N ARG A 44 -1.75 14.23 18.63
CA ARG A 44 -1.75 15.70 18.58
C ARG A 44 -2.43 16.25 17.33
N LYS A 45 -2.28 15.54 16.19
CA LYS A 45 -2.81 15.98 14.91
C LYS A 45 -4.32 15.71 14.74
N PHE A 46 -4.86 14.67 15.38
CA PHE A 46 -6.23 14.21 15.14
C PHE A 46 -6.99 13.96 16.46
N ARG A 47 -8.04 14.74 16.71
CA ARG A 47 -8.85 14.72 17.95
C ARG A 47 -9.42 13.35 18.32
N LYS A 48 -9.76 12.51 17.34
CA LYS A 48 -10.36 11.18 17.55
C LYS A 48 -9.31 10.04 17.63
N VAL A 49 -8.01 10.37 17.74
CA VAL A 49 -6.92 9.40 17.87
C VAL A 49 -6.38 9.37 19.28
N PHE A 50 -6.32 8.18 19.87
CA PHE A 50 -5.89 7.94 21.23
C PHE A 50 -4.81 6.86 21.27
N ILE A 51 -4.03 6.83 22.35
CA ILE A 51 -2.98 5.82 22.59
C ILE A 51 -3.50 4.88 23.66
N ALA A 52 -3.51 3.58 23.36
CA ALA A 52 -3.90 2.54 24.29
C ALA A 52 -2.77 2.24 25.30
N LYS A 53 -3.14 1.77 26.49
CA LYS A 53 -2.20 1.29 27.54
C LYS A 53 -1.42 0.07 27.04
N ASN A 54 -2.09 -0.86 26.38
CA ASN A 54 -1.50 -2.07 25.81
C ASN A 54 -2.32 -2.55 24.59
N ASN A 55 -1.84 -3.60 23.92
CA ASN A 55 -2.49 -4.14 22.71
C ASN A 55 -3.83 -4.84 23.04
N GLN A 56 -3.97 -5.44 24.23
CA GLN A 56 -5.22 -6.09 24.62
C GLN A 56 -6.36 -5.07 24.82
N GLU A 57 -6.07 -3.88 25.33
CA GLU A 57 -7.06 -2.79 25.38
C GLU A 57 -7.59 -2.42 24.00
N ILE A 58 -6.72 -2.42 22.97
CA ILE A 58 -7.14 -2.20 21.58
C ILE A 58 -8.13 -3.28 21.15
N VAL A 59 -7.79 -4.55 21.39
CA VAL A 59 -8.66 -5.68 21.04
C VAL A 59 -9.98 -5.60 21.80
N ASN A 60 -9.97 -5.28 23.09
CA ASN A 60 -11.18 -5.19 23.91
C ASN A 60 -12.10 -4.02 23.51
N SER A 61 -11.53 -2.93 23.01
CA SER A 61 -12.26 -1.69 22.75
C SER A 61 -12.71 -1.47 21.31
N CYS A 62 -12.12 -2.18 20.33
CA CYS A 62 -12.31 -1.90 18.92
C CYS A 62 -13.04 -3.04 18.19
N ASN A 63 -13.78 -2.67 17.13
CA ASN A 63 -14.48 -3.64 16.28
C ASN A 63 -13.60 -4.08 15.09
N TRP A 64 -12.77 -3.16 14.57
CA TRP A 64 -11.82 -3.42 13.52
C TRP A 64 -10.41 -3.27 14.05
N ILE A 65 -9.61 -4.32 13.88
CA ILE A 65 -8.23 -4.40 14.38
C ILE A 65 -7.28 -4.50 13.19
N PHE A 66 -6.38 -3.53 13.07
CA PHE A 66 -5.35 -3.51 12.03
C PHE A 66 -4.04 -4.02 12.62
N LEU A 67 -3.52 -5.12 12.07
CA LEU A 67 -2.23 -5.69 12.45
C LEU A 67 -1.15 -5.10 11.55
N ALA A 68 -0.38 -4.16 12.05
CA ALA A 68 0.63 -3.39 11.31
C ALA A 68 2.03 -3.49 11.93
N VAL A 69 2.38 -4.66 12.42
CA VAL A 69 3.68 -5.00 12.99
C VAL A 69 4.57 -5.73 11.99
N THR A 70 5.89 -5.74 12.22
CA THR A 70 6.80 -6.53 11.40
C THR A 70 6.56 -8.03 11.60
N PRO A 71 6.83 -8.88 10.59
CA PRO A 71 6.56 -10.32 10.67
C PRO A 71 7.21 -11.00 11.87
N LYS A 72 8.47 -10.66 12.16
CA LYS A 72 9.24 -11.21 13.29
C LYS A 72 8.53 -11.03 14.64
N VAL A 73 7.85 -9.90 14.82
CA VAL A 73 7.15 -9.56 16.07
C VAL A 73 5.68 -9.97 16.01
N GLY A 74 5.13 -10.06 14.81
CA GLY A 74 3.69 -10.29 14.60
C GLY A 74 3.20 -11.62 15.16
N LYS A 75 3.91 -12.72 14.90
CA LYS A 75 3.53 -14.05 15.37
C LYS A 75 3.38 -14.06 16.91
N LYS A 76 4.38 -13.53 17.65
CA LYS A 76 4.36 -13.47 19.11
C LYS A 76 3.22 -12.60 19.62
N ILE A 77 3.09 -11.36 19.11
CA ILE A 77 2.05 -10.44 19.57
C ILE A 77 0.64 -11.01 19.33
N ILE A 78 0.40 -11.61 18.15
CA ILE A 78 -0.93 -12.12 17.81
C ILE A 78 -1.32 -13.29 18.70
N SER A 79 -0.39 -14.20 19.06
CA SER A 79 -0.67 -15.35 19.92
C SER A 79 -0.97 -14.97 21.38
N GLU A 80 -0.50 -13.83 21.84
CA GLU A 80 -0.74 -13.32 23.18
C GLU A 80 -2.10 -12.59 23.33
N LEU A 81 -2.79 -12.29 22.22
CA LEU A 81 -4.00 -11.48 22.21
C LEU A 81 -5.26 -12.34 22.17
N LYS A 82 -6.22 -12.00 23.00
CA LYS A 82 -7.55 -12.65 23.06
C LYS A 82 -8.55 -11.87 22.22
N PHE A 83 -8.74 -12.27 20.96
CA PHE A 83 -9.73 -11.68 20.08
C PHE A 83 -11.13 -12.13 20.43
N ARG A 84 -12.12 -11.28 20.13
CA ARG A 84 -13.54 -11.57 20.38
C ARG A 84 -14.23 -12.03 19.10
N PRO A 85 -15.25 -12.90 19.18
CA PRO A 85 -16.13 -13.20 18.05
C PRO A 85 -16.69 -11.92 17.42
N ASN A 86 -16.96 -11.95 16.13
CA ASN A 86 -17.50 -10.80 15.35
C ASN A 86 -16.59 -9.58 15.19
N GLN A 87 -15.35 -9.63 15.66
CA GLN A 87 -14.35 -8.63 15.28
C GLN A 87 -13.89 -8.86 13.83
N LYS A 88 -13.46 -7.78 13.19
CA LYS A 88 -12.80 -7.82 11.89
C LYS A 88 -11.32 -7.48 12.07
N VAL A 89 -10.46 -8.42 11.68
CA VAL A 89 -9.00 -8.23 11.73
C VAL A 89 -8.51 -8.00 10.31
N ILE A 90 -7.83 -6.89 10.10
CA ILE A 90 -7.17 -6.54 8.84
C ILE A 90 -5.67 -6.63 9.04
N SER A 91 -5.02 -7.60 8.39
CA SER A 91 -3.58 -7.80 8.49
C SER A 91 -2.84 -7.08 7.37
N PHE A 92 -1.89 -6.21 7.74
CA PHE A 92 -0.93 -5.58 6.83
C PHE A 92 0.39 -6.35 6.77
N ILE A 93 0.45 -7.55 7.36
CA ILE A 93 1.65 -8.36 7.44
C ILE A 93 1.72 -9.25 6.20
N ALA A 94 2.60 -8.90 5.25
CA ALA A 94 2.70 -9.59 3.96
C ALA A 94 3.07 -11.09 4.08
N THR A 95 3.88 -11.46 5.06
CA THR A 95 4.48 -12.79 5.17
C THR A 95 3.73 -13.76 6.11
N ILE A 96 2.60 -13.36 6.69
CA ILE A 96 1.74 -14.25 7.48
C ILE A 96 0.47 -14.51 6.66
N ASN A 97 0.26 -15.75 6.24
CA ASN A 97 -0.89 -16.14 5.43
C ASN A 97 -2.17 -16.29 6.25
N LEU A 98 -3.32 -16.44 5.57
CA LEU A 98 -4.64 -16.55 6.20
C LEU A 98 -4.74 -17.77 7.11
N ALA A 99 -4.14 -18.90 6.75
CA ALA A 99 -4.18 -20.10 7.58
C ALA A 99 -3.45 -19.87 8.90
N GLN A 100 -2.27 -19.26 8.87
CA GLN A 100 -1.48 -18.90 10.05
C GLN A 100 -2.23 -17.87 10.92
N LEU A 101 -2.85 -16.86 10.31
CA LEU A 101 -3.66 -15.86 11.02
C LEU A 101 -4.88 -16.52 11.69
N LYS A 102 -5.62 -17.40 10.98
CA LYS A 102 -6.78 -18.11 11.53
C LYS A 102 -6.39 -19.02 12.69
N LYS A 103 -5.24 -19.69 12.62
CA LYS A 103 -4.72 -20.52 13.70
C LYS A 103 -4.41 -19.68 14.95
N ALA A 104 -3.82 -18.51 14.79
CA ALA A 104 -3.39 -17.65 15.91
C ALA A 104 -4.54 -16.80 16.51
N ILE A 105 -5.50 -16.37 15.69
CA ILE A 105 -6.57 -15.43 16.09
C ILE A 105 -7.87 -16.16 16.48
N GLY A 106 -8.12 -17.32 15.86
CA GLY A 106 -9.33 -18.10 16.06
C GLY A 106 -10.31 -18.02 14.86
N LYS A 107 -11.06 -19.14 14.68
CA LYS A 107 -11.94 -19.33 13.51
C LYS A 107 -13.18 -18.41 13.48
N LYS A 108 -13.62 -17.89 14.64
CA LYS A 108 -14.81 -17.05 14.78
C LYS A 108 -14.57 -15.56 14.43
N VAL A 109 -13.33 -15.17 14.12
CA VAL A 109 -12.95 -13.80 13.76
C VAL A 109 -12.85 -13.68 12.25
N LYS A 110 -13.42 -12.62 11.68
CA LYS A 110 -13.29 -12.33 10.24
C LYS A 110 -11.91 -11.72 9.96
N ILE A 111 -11.13 -12.36 9.09
CA ILE A 111 -9.75 -11.95 8.79
C ILE A 111 -9.63 -11.61 7.31
N VAL A 112 -9.08 -10.44 7.02
CA VAL A 112 -8.73 -9.98 5.67
C VAL A 112 -7.28 -9.50 5.69
N ARG A 113 -6.50 -9.91 4.71
CA ARG A 113 -5.16 -9.35 4.45
C ARG A 113 -5.30 -8.14 3.55
N ALA A 114 -4.60 -7.06 3.83
CA ALA A 114 -4.58 -5.86 3.01
C ALA A 114 -3.18 -5.25 3.02
N ILE A 115 -2.68 -4.82 1.87
CA ILE A 115 -1.34 -4.23 1.77
C ILE A 115 -1.43 -2.82 1.18
N PRO A 116 -1.81 -1.84 1.99
CA PRO A 116 -1.80 -0.44 1.58
C PRO A 116 -0.37 0.08 1.44
N LEU A 117 -0.18 1.04 0.53
CA LEU A 117 1.08 1.76 0.35
C LEU A 117 1.03 3.14 1.04
N PRO A 118 2.17 3.76 1.38
CA PRO A 118 2.22 5.07 2.04
C PRO A 118 1.39 6.19 1.38
N PRO A 119 1.21 6.25 0.04
CA PRO A 119 0.34 7.23 -0.61
C PRO A 119 -1.13 7.18 -0.18
N ILE A 120 -1.57 6.14 0.55
CA ILE A 120 -2.90 6.09 1.17
C ILE A 120 -3.16 7.29 2.10
N SER A 121 -2.11 7.96 2.60
CA SER A 121 -2.22 9.18 3.40
C SER A 121 -2.85 10.36 2.64
N ILE A 122 -2.72 10.36 1.33
CA ILE A 122 -3.35 11.31 0.40
C ILE A 122 -4.52 10.69 -0.36
N ARG A 123 -4.98 9.52 0.08
CA ARG A 123 -6.11 8.75 -0.47
C ARG A 123 -5.88 8.33 -1.92
N LYS A 124 -4.67 7.92 -2.24
CA LYS A 124 -4.26 7.41 -3.57
C LYS A 124 -3.55 6.07 -3.43
N GLY A 125 -3.55 5.31 -4.50
CA GLY A 125 -2.83 4.06 -4.65
C GLY A 125 -3.70 2.80 -4.44
N PRO A 126 -3.19 1.64 -4.86
CA PRO A 126 -3.90 0.37 -4.76
C PRO A 126 -3.89 -0.16 -3.33
N VAL A 127 -4.98 -0.81 -2.95
CA VAL A 127 -5.08 -1.61 -1.72
C VAL A 127 -5.59 -3.00 -2.09
N PRO A 128 -4.69 -3.94 -2.39
CA PRO A 128 -5.09 -5.32 -2.61
C PRO A 128 -5.59 -5.94 -1.30
N ILE A 129 -6.73 -6.63 -1.36
CA ILE A 129 -7.36 -7.32 -0.23
C ILE A 129 -7.59 -8.80 -0.54
N CYS A 130 -7.37 -9.67 0.43
CA CYS A 130 -7.59 -11.11 0.33
C CYS A 130 -8.04 -11.71 1.69
N PRO A 131 -9.12 -12.49 1.76
CA PRO A 131 -10.11 -12.72 0.70
C PRO A 131 -10.96 -11.48 0.43
N PRO A 132 -11.79 -11.49 -0.64
CA PRO A 132 -12.79 -10.44 -0.86
C PRO A 132 -13.69 -10.24 0.35
N ASP A 133 -13.92 -8.99 0.73
CA ASP A 133 -14.86 -8.59 1.79
C ASP A 133 -15.45 -7.22 1.45
N GLN A 134 -16.76 -7.16 1.23
CA GLN A 134 -17.44 -5.96 0.77
C GLN A 134 -17.29 -4.77 1.72
N GLN A 135 -17.29 -5.00 3.03
CA GLN A 135 -17.14 -3.91 4.00
C GLN A 135 -15.70 -3.35 3.98
N VAL A 136 -14.69 -4.23 3.86
CA VAL A 136 -13.29 -3.83 3.75
C VAL A 136 -13.04 -3.12 2.41
N LYS A 137 -13.62 -3.61 1.32
CA LYS A 137 -13.61 -2.95 0.00
C LYS A 137 -14.18 -1.53 0.09
N ASN A 138 -15.38 -1.38 0.65
CA ASN A 138 -16.03 -0.08 0.79
C ASN A 138 -15.23 0.88 1.70
N PHE A 139 -14.55 0.33 2.70
CA PHE A 139 -13.67 1.11 3.58
C PHE A 139 -12.44 1.63 2.82
N PHE A 140 -11.71 0.75 2.13
CA PHE A 140 -10.49 1.14 1.43
C PHE A 140 -10.75 1.93 0.14
N ASN A 141 -11.89 1.79 -0.51
CA ASN A 141 -12.28 2.64 -1.65
C ASN A 141 -12.43 4.13 -1.29
N LYS A 142 -12.57 4.46 0.00
CA LYS A 142 -12.50 5.85 0.48
C LYS A 142 -11.05 6.35 0.70
N LEU A 143 -10.08 5.46 0.58
CA LEU A 143 -8.65 5.71 0.83
C LEU A 143 -7.74 5.45 -0.37
N GLY A 144 -8.27 4.83 -1.43
CA GLY A 144 -7.53 4.45 -2.62
C GLY A 144 -8.37 3.54 -3.49
N THR A 145 -7.73 2.74 -4.33
CA THR A 145 -8.39 1.78 -5.23
C THR A 145 -8.25 0.36 -4.66
N THR A 146 -9.36 -0.25 -4.23
CA THR A 146 -9.32 -1.63 -3.72
C THR A 146 -9.26 -2.64 -4.86
N VAL A 147 -8.34 -3.60 -4.76
CA VAL A 147 -8.22 -4.74 -5.69
C VAL A 147 -8.50 -6.03 -4.92
N GLU A 148 -9.55 -6.75 -5.30
CA GLU A 148 -9.97 -7.99 -4.64
C GLU A 148 -9.21 -9.20 -5.19
N ILE A 149 -8.52 -9.93 -4.32
CA ILE A 149 -7.77 -11.14 -4.65
C ILE A 149 -8.57 -12.34 -4.12
N LYS A 150 -9.14 -13.14 -5.02
CA LYS A 150 -9.93 -14.34 -4.66
C LYS A 150 -9.05 -15.49 -4.20
N ASN A 151 -7.88 -15.66 -4.82
CA ASN A 151 -6.94 -16.73 -4.50
C ASN A 151 -5.71 -16.18 -3.78
N GLU A 152 -5.53 -16.55 -2.51
CA GLU A 152 -4.41 -16.07 -1.70
C GLU A 152 -3.02 -16.38 -2.31
N LYS A 153 -2.88 -17.47 -3.06
CA LYS A 153 -1.62 -17.81 -3.74
C LYS A 153 -1.15 -16.71 -4.70
N LEU A 154 -2.08 -15.92 -5.25
CA LEU A 154 -1.76 -14.80 -6.13
C LEU A 154 -1.36 -13.51 -5.37
N SER A 155 -1.55 -13.46 -4.06
CA SER A 155 -1.28 -12.25 -3.26
C SER A 155 0.17 -11.81 -3.38
N ASN A 156 1.14 -12.73 -3.36
CA ASN A 156 2.55 -12.40 -3.45
C ASN A 156 2.94 -11.73 -4.78
N ASN A 157 2.20 -12.00 -5.88
CA ASN A 157 2.42 -11.32 -7.16
C ASN A 157 2.12 -9.81 -7.03
N PHE A 158 0.97 -9.45 -6.43
CA PHE A 158 0.61 -8.04 -6.18
C PHE A 158 1.60 -7.37 -5.22
N TRP A 159 2.05 -8.08 -4.19
CA TRP A 159 3.03 -7.53 -3.25
C TRP A 159 4.41 -7.35 -3.86
N SER A 160 4.80 -8.21 -4.81
CA SER A 160 6.04 -8.03 -5.58
C SER A 160 6.02 -6.72 -6.35
N VAL A 161 4.90 -6.40 -7.01
CA VAL A 161 4.73 -5.14 -7.74
C VAL A 161 4.79 -3.93 -6.78
N SER A 162 4.32 -4.08 -5.53
CA SER A 162 4.47 -3.01 -4.52
C SER A 162 5.93 -2.66 -4.20
N GLY A 163 6.87 -3.57 -4.49
CA GLY A 163 8.32 -3.31 -4.41
C GLY A 163 8.84 -2.30 -5.42
N MET A 164 8.04 -1.95 -6.44
CA MET A 164 8.40 -0.96 -7.46
C MET A 164 8.31 0.50 -6.98
N MET A 165 7.86 0.75 -5.74
CA MET A 165 7.72 2.12 -5.23
C MET A 165 9.04 2.90 -5.21
N ALA A 166 10.13 2.33 -4.70
CA ALA A 166 11.43 2.98 -4.69
C ALA A 166 12.05 3.06 -6.10
N PRO A 167 12.05 2.00 -6.93
CA PRO A 167 12.46 2.08 -8.34
C PRO A 167 11.72 3.15 -9.14
N PHE A 168 10.43 3.35 -8.90
CA PHE A 168 9.67 4.42 -9.53
C PHE A 168 10.19 5.82 -9.12
N TYR A 169 10.45 6.04 -7.83
CA TYR A 169 11.04 7.32 -7.40
C TYR A 169 12.45 7.53 -7.95
N GLU A 170 13.24 6.46 -8.11
CA GLU A 170 14.56 6.54 -8.75
C GLU A 170 14.44 6.90 -10.24
N LEU A 171 13.45 6.39 -10.94
CA LEU A 171 13.16 6.81 -12.31
C LEU A 171 12.88 8.32 -12.39
N LEU A 172 11.98 8.84 -11.51
CA LEU A 172 11.69 10.28 -11.44
C LEU A 172 12.93 11.09 -11.13
N ASN A 173 13.75 10.64 -10.18
CA ASN A 173 15.00 11.28 -9.80
C ASN A 173 16.00 11.32 -10.97
N THR A 174 16.17 10.20 -11.68
CA THR A 174 17.08 10.09 -12.83
C THR A 174 16.69 11.06 -13.94
N VAL A 175 15.40 11.12 -14.31
CA VAL A 175 14.93 11.99 -15.38
C VAL A 175 14.99 13.47 -14.97
N SER A 176 14.67 13.77 -13.69
CA SER A 176 14.80 15.13 -13.16
C SER A 176 16.24 15.61 -13.17
N ASN A 177 17.19 14.77 -12.70
CA ASN A 177 18.61 15.11 -12.71
C ASN A 177 19.16 15.27 -14.12
N TRP A 178 18.63 14.56 -15.11
CA TRP A 178 19.00 14.75 -16.52
C TRP A 178 18.66 16.16 -17.02
N LEU A 179 17.51 16.72 -16.64
CA LEU A 179 17.13 18.11 -16.93
C LEU A 179 18.06 19.11 -16.22
N VAL A 180 18.34 18.87 -14.94
CA VAL A 180 19.21 19.75 -14.13
C VAL A 180 20.61 19.83 -14.73
N LYS A 181 21.18 18.71 -15.18
CA LYS A 181 22.49 18.68 -15.86
C LYS A 181 22.51 19.48 -17.18
N ARG A 182 21.34 19.82 -17.72
CA ARG A 182 21.16 20.65 -18.94
C ARG A 182 20.73 22.08 -18.66
N GLY A 183 20.91 22.55 -17.41
CA GLY A 183 20.67 23.94 -17.03
C GLY A 183 19.26 24.24 -16.52
N VAL A 184 18.35 23.25 -16.45
CA VAL A 184 17.02 23.48 -15.88
C VAL A 184 17.11 23.59 -14.37
N LYS A 185 16.46 24.58 -13.76
CA LYS A 185 16.39 24.71 -12.30
C LYS A 185 15.74 23.45 -11.69
N ARG A 186 16.27 23.01 -10.54
CA ARG A 186 15.82 21.77 -9.88
C ARG A 186 14.30 21.75 -9.61
N ASP A 187 13.76 22.85 -9.10
CA ASP A 187 12.32 22.92 -8.76
C ASP A 187 11.44 22.79 -10.01
N ASP A 188 11.84 23.43 -11.12
CA ASP A 188 11.12 23.34 -12.40
C ASP A 188 11.23 21.92 -12.99
N ALA A 189 12.41 21.30 -12.93
CA ALA A 189 12.63 19.93 -13.37
C ALA A 189 11.73 18.95 -12.58
N GLN A 190 11.74 19.04 -11.25
CA GLN A 190 10.89 18.16 -10.39
C GLN A 190 9.40 18.41 -10.63
N LYS A 191 8.97 19.66 -10.74
CA LYS A 191 7.59 20.03 -11.03
C LYS A 191 7.13 19.47 -12.38
N TYR A 192 7.92 19.63 -13.40
CA TYR A 192 7.62 19.10 -14.75
C TYR A 192 7.51 17.58 -14.75
N ILE A 193 8.52 16.88 -14.24
CA ILE A 193 8.55 15.41 -14.23
C ILE A 193 7.42 14.82 -13.40
N THR A 194 7.16 15.34 -12.21
CA THR A 194 6.07 14.82 -11.38
C THR A 194 4.71 15.07 -12.01
N SER A 195 4.48 16.22 -12.66
CA SER A 195 3.26 16.51 -13.39
C SER A 195 3.06 15.59 -14.58
N LEU A 196 4.15 15.36 -15.37
CA LEU A 196 4.12 14.46 -16.54
C LEU A 196 3.69 13.03 -16.11
N PHE A 197 4.35 12.44 -15.10
CA PHE A 197 4.05 11.07 -14.68
C PHE A 197 2.67 10.94 -14.01
N VAL A 198 2.17 11.99 -13.36
CA VAL A 198 0.79 12.02 -12.88
C VAL A 198 -0.18 11.99 -14.04
N ALA A 199 -0.01 12.85 -15.06
CA ALA A 199 -0.87 12.91 -16.22
C ALA A 199 -0.90 11.57 -16.99
N LEU A 200 0.25 10.98 -17.27
CA LEU A 200 0.34 9.67 -17.94
C LEU A 200 -0.31 8.55 -17.14
N SER A 201 -0.17 8.58 -15.79
CA SER A 201 -0.81 7.59 -14.92
C SER A 201 -2.32 7.77 -14.86
N GLU A 202 -2.82 8.98 -14.84
CA GLU A 202 -4.26 9.28 -14.86
C GLU A 202 -4.89 8.91 -16.20
N ASP A 203 -4.22 9.19 -17.33
CA ASP A 203 -4.65 8.72 -18.66
C ASP A 203 -4.71 7.19 -18.72
N ALA A 204 -3.69 6.49 -18.20
CA ALA A 204 -3.70 5.04 -18.11
C ALA A 204 -4.86 4.51 -17.23
N VAL A 205 -5.25 5.20 -16.16
CA VAL A 205 -6.41 4.84 -15.33
C VAL A 205 -7.72 4.98 -16.10
N VAL A 206 -7.91 6.06 -16.85
CA VAL A 206 -9.09 6.27 -17.71
C VAL A 206 -9.22 5.14 -18.74
N ASN A 207 -8.10 4.70 -19.31
CA ASN A 207 -8.02 3.65 -20.31
C ASN A 207 -7.83 2.22 -19.74
N SER A 208 -7.91 2.04 -18.42
CA SER A 208 -7.55 0.78 -17.74
C SER A 208 -8.40 -0.45 -18.11
N ARG A 209 -9.52 -0.27 -18.80
CA ARG A 209 -10.33 -1.37 -19.36
C ARG A 209 -9.80 -1.92 -20.68
N LYS A 210 -8.90 -1.20 -21.36
CA LYS A 210 -8.21 -1.64 -22.58
C LYS A 210 -6.87 -2.28 -22.21
N ASP A 211 -6.30 -3.08 -23.10
CA ASP A 211 -4.91 -3.54 -22.94
C ASP A 211 -3.98 -2.31 -22.99
N LEU A 212 -3.09 -2.18 -22.00
CA LEU A 212 -2.13 -1.07 -21.94
C LEU A 212 -1.21 -0.99 -23.17
N LYS A 213 -1.06 -2.07 -23.94
CA LYS A 213 -0.37 -2.06 -25.23
C LYS A 213 -1.01 -1.07 -26.21
N TYR A 214 -2.32 -0.80 -26.09
CA TYR A 214 -2.98 0.21 -26.90
C TYR A 214 -2.37 1.58 -26.66
N LEU A 215 -2.17 1.99 -25.40
CA LEU A 215 -1.56 3.28 -25.05
C LEU A 215 -0.12 3.39 -25.57
N VAL A 216 0.64 2.27 -25.47
CA VAL A 216 2.01 2.24 -26.03
C VAL A 216 2.00 2.47 -27.54
N LYS A 217 1.04 1.89 -28.27
CA LYS A 217 0.92 2.08 -29.72
C LYS A 217 0.39 3.47 -30.07
N ASP A 218 -0.66 3.89 -29.40
CA ASP A 218 -1.39 5.14 -29.68
C ASP A 218 -0.53 6.38 -29.42
N SER A 219 0.36 6.33 -28.43
CA SER A 219 1.28 7.42 -28.10
C SER A 219 2.48 7.54 -29.04
N GLN A 220 2.65 6.62 -30.00
CA GLN A 220 3.78 6.63 -30.94
C GLN A 220 3.35 7.16 -32.32
N THR A 221 4.11 8.14 -32.82
CA THR A 221 4.07 8.54 -34.22
C THR A 221 5.25 7.92 -34.97
N PRO A 222 5.09 7.49 -36.22
CA PRO A 222 6.19 6.95 -37.02
C PRO A 222 7.40 7.91 -37.05
N LYS A 223 8.58 7.41 -36.72
CA LYS A 223 9.83 8.17 -36.56
C LYS A 223 9.80 9.27 -35.49
N GLY A 224 8.80 9.25 -34.59
CA GLY A 224 8.65 10.20 -33.49
C GLY A 224 9.50 9.87 -32.30
N LEU A 225 9.61 10.84 -31.37
CA LEU A 225 10.41 10.72 -30.14
C LEU A 225 9.95 9.57 -29.22
N ASN A 226 8.65 9.33 -29.14
CA ASN A 226 8.11 8.24 -28.31
C ASN A 226 8.46 6.86 -28.89
N GLU A 227 8.41 6.71 -30.21
CA GLU A 227 8.84 5.49 -30.88
C GLU A 227 10.33 5.22 -30.64
N GLN A 228 11.17 6.27 -30.80
CA GLN A 228 12.61 6.18 -30.53
C GLN A 228 12.85 5.74 -29.08
N GLY A 229 12.22 6.39 -28.10
CA GLY A 229 12.39 6.06 -26.67
C GLY A 229 12.03 4.61 -26.36
N VAL A 230 10.91 4.11 -26.90
CA VAL A 230 10.51 2.71 -26.72
C VAL A 230 11.52 1.75 -27.33
N LYS A 231 12.01 2.02 -28.57
CA LYS A 231 13.00 1.18 -29.24
C LYS A 231 14.32 1.12 -28.48
N GLU A 232 14.83 2.25 -28.04
CA GLU A 232 16.10 2.34 -27.29
C GLU A 232 16.03 1.61 -25.94
N LEU A 233 14.96 1.83 -25.16
CA LEU A 233 14.76 1.14 -23.87
C LEU A 233 14.56 -0.37 -24.06
N ARG A 234 13.92 -0.81 -25.14
CA ARG A 234 13.84 -2.24 -25.48
C ARG A 234 15.21 -2.81 -25.81
N LYS A 235 16.01 -2.13 -26.65
CA LYS A 235 17.40 -2.51 -26.98
C LYS A 235 18.26 -2.59 -25.72
N ALA A 236 18.12 -1.66 -24.79
CA ALA A 236 18.77 -1.66 -23.48
C ALA A 236 18.23 -2.72 -22.51
N ARG A 237 17.26 -3.55 -22.89
CA ARG A 237 16.61 -4.57 -22.07
C ARG A 237 15.96 -4.04 -20.77
N PHE A 238 15.59 -2.77 -20.76
CA PHE A 238 15.01 -2.13 -19.56
C PHE A 238 13.77 -2.86 -19.05
N TYR A 239 12.81 -3.15 -19.92
CA TYR A 239 11.56 -3.83 -19.54
C TYR A 239 11.80 -5.27 -19.08
N ILE A 240 12.72 -5.98 -19.70
CA ILE A 240 13.14 -7.33 -19.26
C ILE A 240 13.78 -7.28 -17.87
N SER A 241 14.56 -6.25 -17.58
CA SER A 241 15.17 -6.06 -16.24
C SER A 241 14.13 -5.80 -15.16
N LEU A 242 13.04 -5.10 -15.49
CA LEU A 242 11.90 -4.93 -14.57
C LEU A 242 11.26 -6.28 -14.23
N GLU A 243 10.96 -7.12 -15.23
CA GLU A 243 10.38 -8.46 -15.01
C GLU A 243 11.31 -9.36 -14.18
N LYS A 244 12.61 -9.37 -14.47
CA LYS A 244 13.60 -10.10 -13.67
C LYS A 244 13.63 -9.63 -12.21
N THR A 245 13.53 -8.33 -11.99
CA THR A 245 13.48 -7.74 -10.64
C THR A 245 12.22 -8.18 -9.90
N LEU A 246 11.04 -8.14 -10.55
CA LEU A 246 9.78 -8.60 -9.98
C LEU A 246 9.83 -10.09 -9.62
N ASN A 247 10.38 -10.93 -10.50
CA ASN A 247 10.57 -12.36 -10.26
C ASN A 247 11.50 -12.62 -9.06
N SER A 248 12.57 -11.84 -8.91
CA SER A 248 13.48 -11.91 -7.76
C SER A 248 12.78 -11.57 -6.45
N ILE A 249 11.99 -10.49 -6.44
CA ILE A 249 11.19 -10.08 -5.27
C ILE A 249 10.15 -11.17 -4.93
N LEU A 250 9.46 -11.72 -5.93
CA LEU A 250 8.49 -12.80 -5.76
C LEU A 250 9.13 -14.05 -5.15
N LYS A 251 10.30 -14.45 -5.67
CA LYS A 251 11.07 -15.57 -5.12
C LYS A 251 11.40 -15.37 -3.64
N ARG A 252 11.78 -14.15 -3.25
CA ARG A 252 12.03 -13.80 -1.84
C ARG A 252 10.76 -13.90 -0.98
N LEU A 253 9.60 -13.42 -1.47
CA LEU A 253 8.33 -13.49 -0.75
C LEU A 253 7.82 -14.92 -0.58
N ASN A 254 8.10 -15.81 -1.54
CA ASN A 254 7.68 -17.21 -1.48
C ASN A 254 8.56 -18.07 -0.56
N LYS A 255 9.76 -17.60 -0.16
CA LYS A 255 10.66 -18.31 0.77
C LYS A 255 10.33 -18.02 2.26
N VAL A 256 9.42 -17.12 2.55
CA VAL A 256 9.02 -16.70 3.91
C VAL A 256 7.67 -17.32 4.27
#